data_1f2b519df3da3620a12e87a89815d139
#
_entry.id   1f2b519df3da3620a12e87a89815d139
#
_cell.length_a   1.000
_cell.length_b   1.000
_cell.length_c   1.000
_cell.angle_alpha   90.00
_cell.angle_beta   90.00
_cell.angle_gamma   90.00
#
_symmetry.space_group_name_H-M   'P 1'
#
loop_
_entity.id
_entity.type
_entity.pdbx_description
1 polymer ?
#
loop_
_entity_poly.entity_id
_entity_poly.type
_entity_poly.pdbx_seq_one_letter_code
_entity_poly.pdbx_strand_id
1 'polypeptide(L)'
;MKVIICSDSHGAFAAAEQVLEQQPEAAAVLFLGDGAEEWDDLHEIYPQIPFYPVRGNCDWGCDWPAERIVELGGHRIFCTHGHLYGVKAACTALLEKKAAAENCDIVLYGHTHLAKIEYREERYFLNPGSLRQPMEGHPSY
;
A
#
# COMPACT_ATOMS: atom_id res chain seq x y z
N MET A 1 -11.83 13.00 4.93
CA MET A 1 -10.55 12.43 5.42
C MET A 1 -9.70 12.04 4.23
N LYS A 2 -8.44 12.45 4.20
CA LYS A 2 -7.48 12.12 3.15
C LYS A 2 -6.49 11.07 3.66
N VAL A 3 -6.24 10.02 2.89
CA VAL A 3 -5.30 8.96 3.23
C VAL A 3 -4.31 8.79 2.07
N ILE A 4 -3.02 8.70 2.39
CA ILE A 4 -1.98 8.39 1.42
C ILE A 4 -1.88 6.87 1.29
N ILE A 5 -1.91 6.38 0.06
CA ILE A 5 -1.68 4.97 -0.25
C ILE A 5 -0.51 4.89 -1.22
N CYS A 6 0.57 4.24 -0.84
CA CYS A 6 1.76 4.09 -1.68
C CYS A 6 2.41 2.72 -1.53
N SER A 7 3.22 2.35 -2.50
CA SER A 7 3.88 1.05 -2.58
C SER A 7 5.16 1.14 -3.41
N ASP A 8 6.02 0.16 -3.25
CA ASP A 8 7.14 -0.08 -4.16
C ASP A 8 8.03 1.15 -4.37
N SER A 9 8.47 1.76 -3.27
CA SER A 9 9.37 2.92 -3.28
C SER A 9 10.85 2.55 -3.50
N HIS A 10 11.24 1.30 -3.20
CA HIS A 10 12.55 0.72 -3.53
C HIS A 10 13.74 1.66 -3.30
N GLY A 11 13.83 2.27 -2.10
CA GLY A 11 14.90 3.18 -1.72
C GLY A 11 14.75 4.62 -2.21
N ALA A 12 13.62 4.99 -2.81
CA ALA A 12 13.36 6.36 -3.28
C ALA A 12 12.89 7.28 -2.14
N PHE A 13 13.75 7.51 -1.14
CA PHE A 13 13.45 8.35 0.03
C PHE A 13 12.89 9.72 -0.37
N ALA A 14 13.56 10.44 -1.27
CA ALA A 14 13.14 11.79 -1.67
C ALA A 14 11.74 11.81 -2.32
N ALA A 15 11.40 10.77 -3.10
CA ALA A 15 10.07 10.66 -3.70
C ALA A 15 8.99 10.40 -2.64
N ALA A 16 9.29 9.54 -1.68
CA ALA A 16 8.38 9.24 -0.58
C ALA A 16 8.19 10.46 0.35
N GLU A 17 9.27 11.17 0.69
CA GLU A 17 9.21 12.42 1.46
C GLU A 17 8.38 13.49 0.74
N GLN A 18 8.58 13.67 -0.55
CA GLN A 18 7.80 14.62 -1.36
C GLN A 18 6.30 14.34 -1.30
N VAL A 19 5.88 13.07 -1.27
CA VAL A 19 4.47 12.71 -1.10
C VAL A 19 3.93 13.24 0.23
N LEU A 20 4.67 13.08 1.33
CA LEU A 20 4.26 13.57 2.65
C LEU A 20 4.18 15.11 2.68
N GLU A 21 5.17 15.79 2.08
CA GLU A 21 5.20 17.25 1.99
C GLU A 21 4.04 17.82 1.17
N GLN A 22 3.65 17.13 0.09
CA GLN A 22 2.50 17.54 -0.76
C GLN A 22 1.15 17.29 -0.11
N GLN A 23 1.07 16.44 0.92
CA GLN A 23 -0.16 16.03 1.57
C GLN A 23 -0.13 16.27 3.09
N PRO A 24 0.12 17.52 3.55
CA PRO A 24 0.31 17.81 4.97
C PRO A 24 -0.93 17.55 5.83
N GLU A 25 -2.11 17.50 5.23
CA GLU A 25 -3.36 17.18 5.90
C GLU A 25 -3.75 15.69 5.84
N ALA A 26 -2.83 14.80 5.43
CA ALA A 26 -3.11 13.37 5.40
C ALA A 26 -3.39 12.83 6.82
N ALA A 27 -4.49 12.13 6.96
CA ALA A 27 -4.91 11.52 8.22
C ALA A 27 -4.16 10.21 8.52
N ALA A 28 -3.60 9.57 7.51
CA ALA A 28 -2.82 8.33 7.63
C ALA A 28 -2.03 8.04 6.36
N VAL A 29 -1.01 7.20 6.51
CA VAL A 29 -0.28 6.55 5.41
C VAL A 29 -0.51 5.04 5.49
N LEU A 30 -0.95 4.43 4.39
CA LEU A 30 -1.01 3.00 4.18
C LEU A 30 0.10 2.64 3.18
N PHE A 31 1.15 1.99 3.65
CA PHE A 31 2.29 1.60 2.83
C PHE A 31 2.28 0.10 2.54
N LEU A 32 2.30 -0.26 1.26
CA LEU A 32 2.04 -1.62 0.80
C LEU A 32 3.29 -2.44 0.50
N GLY A 33 4.44 -2.03 1.04
CA GLY A 33 5.68 -2.82 0.99
C GLY A 33 6.68 -2.45 -0.10
N ASP A 34 7.85 -3.07 -0.01
CA ASP A 34 9.05 -2.85 -0.82
C ASP A 34 9.61 -1.42 -0.69
N GLY A 35 9.97 -1.06 0.57
CA GLY A 35 10.54 0.22 0.94
C GLY A 35 10.66 0.42 2.45
N ALA A 36 10.89 -0.66 3.21
CA ALA A 36 10.88 -0.59 4.67
C ALA A 36 11.90 0.40 5.22
N GLU A 37 13.11 0.43 4.67
CA GLU A 37 14.20 1.27 5.18
C GLU A 37 13.84 2.76 5.12
N GLU A 38 13.46 3.27 3.95
CA GLU A 38 13.12 4.68 3.78
C GLU A 38 11.84 5.07 4.52
N TRP A 39 10.87 4.18 4.65
CA TRP A 39 9.62 4.49 5.36
C TRP A 39 9.75 4.40 6.87
N ASP A 40 10.65 3.58 7.42
CA ASP A 40 11.00 3.63 8.85
C ASP A 40 11.64 4.98 9.20
N ASP A 41 12.59 5.44 8.39
CA ASP A 41 13.21 6.77 8.57
C ASP A 41 12.19 7.90 8.46
N LEU A 42 11.30 7.85 7.46
CA LEU A 42 10.24 8.85 7.29
C LEU A 42 9.25 8.86 8.44
N HIS A 43 8.90 7.71 8.99
CA HIS A 43 8.03 7.64 10.16
C HIS A 43 8.66 8.28 11.40
N GLU A 44 9.98 8.18 11.57
CA GLU A 44 10.71 8.89 12.63
C GLU A 44 10.71 10.41 12.43
N ILE A 45 10.79 10.88 11.18
CA ILE A 45 10.77 12.32 10.84
C ILE A 45 9.36 12.90 10.96
N TYR A 46 8.33 12.14 10.61
CA TYR A 46 6.92 12.55 10.61
C TYR A 46 6.05 11.74 11.60
N PRO A 47 6.41 11.68 12.91
CA PRO A 47 5.76 10.79 13.88
C PRO A 47 4.29 11.13 14.15
N GLN A 48 3.84 12.34 13.77
CA GLN A 48 2.47 12.79 13.94
C GLN A 48 1.49 12.15 12.93
N ILE A 49 1.99 11.55 11.84
CA ILE A 49 1.15 10.92 10.82
C ILE A 49 0.99 9.44 11.16
N PRO A 50 -0.22 8.94 11.42
CA PRO A 50 -0.48 7.51 11.61
C PRO A 50 0.03 6.69 10.42
N PHE A 51 0.83 5.65 10.70
CA PHE A 51 1.51 4.86 9.70
C PHE A 51 1.14 3.38 9.82
N TYR A 52 0.64 2.81 8.75
CA TYR A 52 0.16 1.43 8.67
C TYR A 52 0.88 0.67 7.54
N PRO A 53 2.10 0.21 7.78
CA PRO A 53 2.86 -0.52 6.76
C PRO A 53 2.52 -2.00 6.72
N VAL A 54 2.74 -2.61 5.55
CA VAL A 54 2.95 -4.05 5.39
C VAL A 54 4.29 -4.28 4.70
N ARG A 55 4.91 -5.44 4.96
CA ARG A 55 6.18 -5.78 4.31
C ARG A 55 5.96 -6.38 2.93
N GLY A 56 6.84 -6.01 2.00
CA GLY A 56 6.92 -6.63 0.69
C GLY A 56 7.95 -7.78 0.64
N ASN A 57 8.12 -8.35 -0.54
CA ASN A 57 9.09 -9.44 -0.76
C ASN A 57 10.55 -8.97 -0.75
N CYS A 58 10.79 -7.66 -0.90
CA CYS A 58 12.14 -7.09 -0.83
C CYS A 58 12.49 -6.50 0.55
N ASP A 59 11.59 -6.52 1.51
CA ASP A 59 11.77 -5.96 2.86
C ASP A 59 12.40 -6.99 3.82
N TRP A 60 13.64 -7.38 3.55
CA TRP A 60 14.35 -8.39 4.33
C TRP A 60 14.66 -7.90 5.74
N GLY A 61 14.37 -8.75 6.74
CA GLY A 61 14.65 -8.44 8.15
C GLY A 61 13.71 -7.40 8.79
N CYS A 62 12.69 -6.97 8.08
CA CYS A 62 11.68 -6.04 8.57
C CYS A 62 10.67 -6.74 9.49
N ASP A 63 10.28 -6.06 10.59
CA ASP A 63 9.31 -6.56 11.58
C ASP A 63 7.84 -6.29 11.19
N TRP A 64 7.59 -5.61 10.07
CA TRP A 64 6.23 -5.30 9.66
C TRP A 64 5.44 -6.56 9.32
N PRO A 65 4.11 -6.57 9.56
CA PRO A 65 3.28 -7.71 9.19
C PRO A 65 3.22 -7.86 7.66
N ALA A 66 3.02 -9.10 7.18
CA ALA A 66 2.83 -9.36 5.75
C ALA A 66 1.48 -8.85 5.23
N GLU A 67 0.50 -8.73 6.12
CA GLU A 67 -0.84 -8.22 5.84
C GLU A 67 -1.44 -7.61 7.10
N ARG A 68 -2.37 -6.69 6.93
CA ARG A 68 -3.15 -6.12 8.03
C ARG A 68 -4.54 -5.69 7.58
N ILE A 69 -5.42 -5.57 8.56
CA ILE A 69 -6.73 -4.95 8.38
C ILE A 69 -6.72 -3.64 9.15
N VAL A 70 -7.11 -2.56 8.48
CA VAL A 70 -7.19 -1.21 9.04
C VAL A 70 -8.62 -0.71 8.92
N GLU A 71 -9.14 -0.13 9.99
CA GLU A 71 -10.46 0.53 9.99
C GLU A 71 -10.26 2.04 9.96
N LEU A 72 -10.62 2.67 8.85
CA LEU A 72 -10.50 4.11 8.63
C LEU A 72 -11.73 4.65 7.89
N GLY A 73 -12.25 5.77 8.37
CA GLY A 73 -13.36 6.48 7.71
C GLY A 73 -14.64 5.63 7.55
N GLY A 74 -14.86 4.65 8.42
CA GLY A 74 -15.99 3.74 8.34
C GLY A 74 -15.79 2.57 7.37
N HIS A 75 -14.60 2.44 6.78
CA HIS A 75 -14.22 1.35 5.88
C HIS A 75 -13.31 0.34 6.58
N ARG A 76 -13.50 -0.93 6.23
CA ARG A 76 -12.64 -2.03 6.64
C ARG A 76 -11.72 -2.40 5.48
N ILE A 77 -10.43 -2.10 5.62
CA ILE A 77 -9.43 -2.09 4.55
C ILE A 77 -8.45 -3.25 4.75
N PHE A 78 -8.36 -4.15 3.78
CA PHE A 78 -7.34 -5.18 3.75
C PHE A 78 -6.11 -4.67 3.00
N CYS A 79 -4.95 -4.66 3.67
CA CYS A 79 -3.67 -4.22 3.13
C CYS A 79 -2.69 -5.39 3.03
N THR A 80 -2.09 -5.58 1.87
CA THR A 80 -1.04 -6.56 1.62
C THR A 80 -0.12 -6.07 0.50
N HIS A 81 1.11 -6.56 0.44
CA HIS A 81 1.96 -6.29 -0.72
C HIS A 81 1.45 -7.03 -1.97
N GLY A 82 0.91 -8.22 -1.80
CA GLY A 82 0.32 -9.00 -2.89
C GLY A 82 1.19 -10.18 -3.38
N HIS A 83 2.47 -10.24 -3.03
CA HIS A 83 3.37 -11.32 -3.46
C HIS A 83 2.93 -12.71 -2.97
N LEU A 84 2.19 -12.79 -1.86
CA LEU A 84 1.62 -14.04 -1.32
C LEU A 84 0.29 -14.42 -1.98
N TYR A 85 -0.27 -13.58 -2.83
CA TYR A 85 -1.60 -13.72 -3.44
C TYR A 85 -1.56 -13.88 -4.97
N GLY A 86 -0.38 -14.06 -5.56
CA GLY A 86 -0.22 -14.33 -6.99
C GLY A 86 -0.65 -13.19 -7.93
N VAL A 87 -0.62 -11.93 -7.45
CA VAL A 87 -1.13 -10.77 -8.18
C VAL A 87 -0.41 -10.47 -9.50
N LYS A 88 0.87 -10.90 -9.66
CA LYS A 88 1.62 -10.76 -10.93
C LYS A 88 1.08 -11.61 -12.08
N ALA A 89 0.34 -12.67 -11.78
CA ALA A 89 -0.34 -13.46 -12.80
C ALA A 89 -1.65 -12.82 -13.28
N ALA A 90 -1.88 -11.55 -13.01
CA ALA A 90 -3.12 -10.82 -13.27
C ALA A 90 -4.37 -11.48 -12.66
N CYS A 91 -4.17 -12.25 -11.61
CA CYS A 91 -5.24 -12.96 -10.91
C CYS A 91 -5.37 -12.44 -9.47
N THR A 92 -6.54 -11.91 -9.14
CA THR A 92 -6.86 -11.38 -7.82
C THR A 92 -7.87 -12.24 -7.06
N ALA A 93 -8.13 -13.46 -7.53
CA ALA A 93 -9.11 -14.36 -6.94
C ALA A 93 -8.82 -14.69 -5.45
N LEU A 94 -7.53 -14.85 -5.09
CA LEU A 94 -7.14 -15.07 -3.70
C LEU A 94 -7.36 -13.84 -2.83
N LEU A 95 -7.11 -12.64 -3.36
CA LEU A 95 -7.42 -11.39 -2.67
C LEU A 95 -8.93 -11.23 -2.44
N GLU A 96 -9.74 -11.53 -3.44
CA GLU A 96 -11.20 -11.51 -3.34
C GLU A 96 -11.70 -12.45 -2.25
N LYS A 97 -11.20 -13.67 -2.23
CA LYS A 97 -11.56 -14.67 -1.24
C LYS A 97 -11.19 -14.22 0.17
N LYS A 98 -9.99 -13.68 0.35
CA LYS A 98 -9.52 -13.16 1.64
C LYS A 98 -10.37 -11.97 2.11
N ALA A 99 -10.60 -11.00 1.24
CA ALA A 99 -11.41 -9.82 1.56
C ALA A 99 -12.85 -10.18 1.96
N ALA A 100 -13.45 -11.15 1.28
CA ALA A 100 -14.78 -11.65 1.62
C ALA A 100 -14.80 -12.34 2.99
N ALA A 101 -13.81 -13.19 3.28
CA ALA A 101 -13.69 -13.89 4.57
C ALA A 101 -13.51 -12.91 5.75
N GLU A 102 -12.82 -11.80 5.52
CA GLU A 102 -12.51 -10.77 6.53
C GLU A 102 -13.54 -9.63 6.55
N ASN A 103 -14.57 -9.66 5.71
CA ASN A 103 -15.58 -8.60 5.56
C ASN A 103 -14.97 -7.24 5.26
N CYS A 104 -13.94 -7.20 4.40
CA CYS A 104 -13.33 -5.95 3.94
C CYS A 104 -14.06 -5.42 2.72
N ASP A 105 -14.26 -4.11 2.65
CA ASP A 105 -14.88 -3.41 1.52
C ASP A 105 -13.85 -2.74 0.60
N ILE A 106 -12.60 -2.61 1.08
CA ILE A 106 -11.47 -2.09 0.30
C ILE A 106 -10.29 -3.07 0.41
N VAL A 107 -9.65 -3.35 -0.72
CA VAL A 107 -8.44 -4.17 -0.83
C VAL A 107 -7.33 -3.34 -1.45
N LEU A 108 -6.22 -3.19 -0.74
CA LEU A 108 -5.03 -2.48 -1.19
C LEU A 108 -3.88 -3.46 -1.39
N TYR A 109 -3.23 -3.39 -2.54
CA TYR A 109 -2.09 -4.24 -2.86
C TYR A 109 -1.09 -3.52 -3.77
N GLY A 110 0.16 -3.94 -3.79
CA GLY A 110 1.24 -3.41 -4.62
C GLY A 110 1.84 -4.48 -5.52
N HIS A 111 3.16 -4.57 -5.52
CA HIS A 111 3.98 -5.61 -6.15
C HIS A 111 4.02 -5.61 -7.68
N THR A 112 2.92 -5.28 -8.37
CA THR A 112 2.87 -5.28 -9.84
C THR A 112 3.47 -4.03 -10.46
N HIS A 113 3.66 -2.96 -9.66
CA HIS A 113 4.06 -1.63 -10.10
C HIS A 113 3.08 -0.98 -11.12
N LEU A 114 1.88 -1.53 -11.24
CA LEU A 114 0.84 -1.07 -12.15
C LEU A 114 -0.30 -0.42 -11.37
N ALA A 115 -0.48 0.90 -11.54
CA ALA A 115 -1.58 1.62 -10.92
C ALA A 115 -2.91 1.14 -11.48
N LYS A 116 -3.83 0.73 -10.62
CA LYS A 116 -5.11 0.17 -11.01
C LYS A 116 -6.17 0.37 -9.94
N ILE A 117 -7.38 0.73 -10.34
CA ILE A 117 -8.56 0.76 -9.48
C ILE A 117 -9.67 -0.04 -10.15
N GLU A 118 -10.26 -0.98 -9.44
CA GLU A 118 -11.39 -1.78 -9.88
C GLU A 118 -12.45 -1.82 -8.79
N TYR A 119 -13.73 -1.80 -9.19
CA TYR A 119 -14.86 -2.09 -8.32
C TYR A 119 -15.56 -3.34 -8.81
N ARG A 120 -15.60 -4.38 -7.98
CA ARG A 120 -16.26 -5.65 -8.31
C ARG A 120 -16.63 -6.40 -7.03
N GLU A 121 -17.64 -7.24 -7.09
CA GLU A 121 -18.12 -8.00 -5.92
C GLU A 121 -18.35 -7.09 -4.69
N GLU A 122 -18.89 -5.88 -4.95
CA GLU A 122 -19.18 -4.85 -3.94
C GLU A 122 -17.95 -4.36 -3.15
N ARG A 123 -16.73 -4.49 -3.72
CA ARG A 123 -15.45 -4.08 -3.13
C ARG A 123 -14.59 -3.28 -4.07
N TYR A 124 -13.81 -2.37 -3.52
CA TYR A 124 -12.74 -1.70 -4.25
C TYR A 124 -11.44 -2.50 -4.15
N PHE A 125 -10.78 -2.67 -5.27
CA PHE A 125 -9.42 -3.21 -5.39
C PHE A 125 -8.54 -2.12 -5.95
N LEU A 126 -7.51 -1.71 -5.20
CA LEU A 126 -6.64 -0.61 -5.57
C LEU A 126 -5.18 -1.01 -5.45
N ASN A 127 -4.42 -0.75 -6.51
CA ASN A 127 -2.97 -0.76 -6.53
C ASN A 127 -2.50 0.66 -6.85
N PRO A 128 -1.69 1.30 -5.98
CA PRO A 128 -1.24 2.68 -6.21
C PRO A 128 -0.13 2.77 -7.28
N GLY A 129 0.39 1.64 -7.76
CA GLY A 129 1.55 1.60 -8.64
C GLY A 129 2.87 1.63 -7.87
N SER A 130 3.88 2.31 -8.39
CA SER A 130 5.19 2.41 -7.77
C SER A 130 5.68 3.85 -7.73
N LEU A 131 6.30 4.25 -6.63
CA LEU A 131 6.95 5.56 -6.51
C LEU A 131 8.25 5.66 -7.30
N ARG A 132 8.88 4.54 -7.63
CA ARG A 132 10.18 4.53 -8.30
C ARG A 132 10.19 3.84 -9.66
N GLN A 133 9.50 2.72 -9.77
CA GLN A 133 9.59 1.84 -10.93
C GLN A 133 8.20 1.52 -11.48
N PRO A 134 7.44 2.53 -11.95
CA PRO A 134 6.10 2.27 -12.49
C PRO A 134 6.19 1.39 -13.74
N MET A 135 5.26 0.43 -13.85
CA MET A 135 5.17 -0.42 -15.04
C MET A 135 4.68 0.38 -16.26
N GLU A 136 3.79 1.32 -16.01
CA GLU A 136 3.25 2.24 -17.02
C GLU A 136 3.10 3.64 -16.43
N GLY A 137 3.24 4.67 -17.27
CA GLY A 137 3.04 6.06 -16.88
C GLY A 137 4.13 6.64 -15.99
N HIS A 138 3.73 7.41 -15.00
CA HIS A 138 4.60 8.11 -14.06
C HIS A 138 4.54 7.47 -12.67
N PRO A 139 5.54 7.74 -11.78
CA PRO A 139 5.45 7.39 -10.37
C PRO A 139 4.12 7.86 -9.76
N SER A 140 3.48 7.03 -8.96
CA SER A 140 2.11 7.25 -8.46
C SER A 140 1.92 6.77 -7.02
N TYR A 141 0.90 7.36 -6.36
CA TYR A 141 0.47 7.04 -5.00
C TYR A 141 -1.03 7.34 -4.85
#